data_9fcf9f146516fa704e6bff571e51b5d3
#
_entry.id   9fcf9f146516fa704e6bff571e51b5d3
#
_cell.length_a   1.000
_cell.length_b   1.000
_cell.length_c   1.000
_cell.angle_alpha   90.00
_cell.angle_beta   90.00
_cell.angle_gamma   90.00
#
_symmetry.space_group_name_H-M   'P 1'
#
loop_
_entity.id
_entity.type
_entity.pdbx_description
1 polymer ?
#
loop_
_entity_poly.entity_id
_entity_poly.type
_entity_poly.pdbx_seq_one_letter_code
_entity_poly.pdbx_strand_id
1 'polypeptide(L)'
;MKFYMIHLMPFADLDLSYDKHYNSAWVTLPNSYYDPQKGAKLYNRYIDELVLADELGFDGVCCNEHHQNAYGLMPIPGVIAGALVRETKRCHVAVLGRALPLLTYPLSVAEEYAMLDNISNGRLIAGFVRGIGAEYHSTGVNPAESHDRFHEAHDLILQAWTRPGPFAFEGKYYHFQYVNTWPRPVQQPHPPIWIP
;
A
#
# COMPACT_ATOMS: atom_id res chain seq x y z
N MET A 1 3.48 -11.49 22.87
CA MET A 1 3.16 -10.18 22.25
C MET A 1 3.88 -10.15 20.94
N LYS A 2 3.28 -9.56 19.88
CA LYS A 2 3.93 -9.38 18.56
C LYS A 2 4.23 -7.91 18.33
N PHE A 3 5.39 -7.62 17.76
CA PHE A 3 5.84 -6.27 17.47
C PHE A 3 6.04 -6.07 15.97
N TYR A 4 5.45 -5.00 15.44
CA TYR A 4 5.55 -4.61 14.04
C TYR A 4 6.12 -3.21 13.94
N MET A 5 7.14 -3.02 13.10
CA MET A 5 7.70 -1.71 12.81
C MET A 5 7.01 -1.12 11.59
N ILE A 6 6.37 0.03 11.74
CA ILE A 6 5.84 0.83 10.63
C ILE A 6 6.79 1.96 10.30
N HIS A 7 7.03 2.18 9.01
CA HIS A 7 7.79 3.31 8.52
C HIS A 7 6.93 4.15 7.57
N LEU A 8 6.89 5.46 7.81
CA LEU A 8 6.09 6.39 6.98
C LEU A 8 6.87 6.91 5.76
N MET A 9 8.19 6.73 5.72
CA MET A 9 9.09 7.21 4.67
C MET A 9 8.85 8.69 4.29
N PRO A 10 8.94 9.64 5.24
CA PRO A 10 8.77 11.06 4.92
C PRO A 10 9.96 11.58 4.12
N PHE A 11 9.79 12.71 3.42
CA PHE A 11 10.93 13.48 2.92
C PHE A 11 11.57 14.23 4.08
N ALA A 12 12.44 13.55 4.84
CA ALA A 12 13.01 14.05 6.10
C ALA A 12 13.89 15.31 5.95
N ASP A 13 14.42 15.55 4.74
CA ASP A 13 15.24 16.72 4.42
C ASP A 13 14.40 17.93 3.95
N LEU A 14 13.10 17.93 4.23
CA LEU A 14 12.22 19.05 3.88
C LEU A 14 12.66 20.32 4.62
N ASP A 15 12.80 21.42 3.89
CA ASP A 15 12.98 22.73 4.48
C ASP A 15 11.68 23.15 5.19
N LEU A 16 11.71 23.17 6.52
CA LEU A 16 10.54 23.48 7.34
C LEU A 16 10.10 24.95 7.25
N SER A 17 10.89 25.83 6.60
CA SER A 17 10.47 27.21 6.33
C SER A 17 9.34 27.30 5.29
N TYR A 18 8.93 26.17 4.70
CA TYR A 18 7.78 26.12 3.76
C TYR A 18 6.49 26.66 4.39
N ASP A 19 6.31 26.54 5.71
CA ASP A 19 5.14 26.99 6.45
C ASP A 19 4.88 28.50 6.34
N LYS A 20 5.93 29.29 6.01
CA LYS A 20 5.81 30.73 5.72
C LYS A 20 5.07 31.04 4.40
N HIS A 21 4.99 30.07 3.50
CA HIS A 21 4.43 30.22 2.17
C HIS A 21 3.30 29.26 1.86
N TYR A 22 3.28 28.11 2.51
CA TYR A 22 2.34 27.01 2.30
C TYR A 22 1.79 26.52 3.64
N ASN A 23 0.49 26.48 3.75
CA ASN A 23 -0.20 26.13 5.01
C ASN A 23 -0.45 24.62 5.18
N SER A 24 0.00 23.78 4.24
CA SER A 24 -0.16 22.34 4.33
C SER A 24 0.92 21.60 3.55
N ALA A 25 1.64 20.70 4.22
CA ALA A 25 2.55 19.76 3.56
C ALA A 25 1.83 18.65 2.77
N TRP A 26 0.50 18.50 3.00
CA TRP A 26 -0.31 17.47 2.36
C TRP A 26 -0.88 17.88 1.00
N VAL A 27 -1.30 19.14 0.87
CA VAL A 27 -2.10 19.55 -0.30
C VAL A 27 -1.63 20.83 -0.99
N THR A 28 -0.79 21.65 -0.35
CA THR A 28 -0.37 22.94 -0.94
C THR A 28 1.12 23.06 -1.21
N LEU A 29 1.94 22.20 -0.60
CA LEU A 29 3.39 22.22 -0.80
C LEU A 29 3.74 21.68 -2.19
N PRO A 30 4.43 22.46 -3.05
CA PRO A 30 4.78 22.00 -4.37
C PRO A 30 5.94 21.01 -4.36
N ASN A 31 5.97 20.11 -5.35
CA ASN A 31 7.01 19.10 -5.49
C ASN A 31 8.39 19.66 -5.86
N SER A 32 8.50 20.95 -6.15
CA SER A 32 9.80 21.64 -6.33
C SER A 32 10.65 21.65 -5.04
N TYR A 33 10.07 21.36 -3.89
CA TYR A 33 10.81 21.15 -2.64
C TYR A 33 11.46 19.76 -2.54
N TYR A 34 11.13 18.84 -3.43
CA TYR A 34 11.72 17.52 -3.46
C TYR A 34 13.06 17.53 -4.21
N ASP A 35 14.11 17.07 -3.54
CA ASP A 35 15.42 16.82 -4.13
C ASP A 35 15.57 15.34 -4.46
N PRO A 36 15.65 14.95 -5.76
CA PRO A 36 15.77 13.54 -6.15
C PRO A 36 17.01 12.83 -5.62
N GLN A 37 18.13 13.55 -5.45
CA GLN A 37 19.36 12.97 -4.91
C GLN A 37 19.23 12.61 -3.44
N LYS A 38 18.57 13.48 -2.65
CA LYS A 38 18.23 13.21 -1.26
C LYS A 38 17.18 12.12 -1.15
N GLY A 39 16.14 12.18 -1.98
CA GLY A 39 15.09 11.16 -2.01
C GLY A 39 15.64 9.76 -2.29
N ALA A 40 16.56 9.61 -3.23
CA ALA A 40 17.21 8.33 -3.50
C ALA A 40 17.95 7.76 -2.29
N LYS A 41 18.64 8.61 -1.53
CA LYS A 41 19.32 8.20 -0.28
C LYS A 41 18.32 7.81 0.80
N LEU A 42 17.24 8.57 0.94
CA LEU A 42 16.18 8.29 1.94
C LEU A 42 15.48 6.96 1.67
N TYR A 43 15.12 6.65 0.42
CA TYR A 43 14.51 5.35 0.09
C TYR A 43 15.38 4.17 0.51
N ASN A 44 16.66 4.19 0.15
CA ASN A 44 17.57 3.10 0.50
C ASN A 44 17.73 2.99 2.02
N ARG A 45 17.96 4.12 2.72
CA ARG A 45 18.05 4.15 4.16
C ARG A 45 16.80 3.57 4.85
N TYR A 46 15.61 3.94 4.41
CA TYR A 46 14.35 3.49 5.01
C TYR A 46 14.08 2.00 4.77
N ILE A 47 14.48 1.48 3.62
CA ILE A 47 14.45 0.04 3.36
C ILE A 47 15.43 -0.68 4.30
N ASP A 48 16.67 -0.18 4.43
CA ASP A 48 17.67 -0.76 5.33
C ASP A 48 17.19 -0.75 6.80
N GLU A 49 16.53 0.31 7.26
CA GLU A 49 15.95 0.40 8.61
C GLU A 49 14.86 -0.67 8.85
N LEU A 50 14.02 -0.94 7.84
CA LEU A 50 13.01 -2.00 7.91
C LEU A 50 13.64 -3.40 7.85
N VAL A 51 14.69 -3.60 7.07
CA VAL A 51 15.46 -4.86 7.03
C VAL A 51 16.15 -5.10 8.38
N LEU A 52 16.73 -4.06 8.98
CA LEU A 52 17.32 -4.14 10.31
C LEU A 52 16.28 -4.57 11.38
N ALA A 53 15.03 -4.15 11.25
CA ALA A 53 13.97 -4.61 12.16
C ALA A 53 13.76 -6.14 12.10
N ASP A 54 13.85 -6.75 10.91
CA ASP A 54 13.81 -8.21 10.77
C ASP A 54 15.00 -8.88 11.49
N GLU A 55 16.21 -8.33 11.33
CA GLU A 55 17.43 -8.83 11.99
C GLU A 55 17.36 -8.70 13.51
N LEU A 56 16.77 -7.63 14.01
CA LEU A 56 16.55 -7.38 15.44
C LEU A 56 15.42 -8.20 16.07
N GLY A 57 14.68 -8.95 15.27
CA GLY A 57 13.68 -9.90 15.77
C GLY A 57 12.24 -9.38 15.82
N PHE A 58 11.91 -8.29 15.15
CA PHE A 58 10.51 -7.87 15.00
C PHE A 58 9.69 -8.95 14.29
N ASP A 59 8.41 -9.07 14.63
CA ASP A 59 7.49 -10.04 14.02
C ASP A 59 7.06 -9.62 12.62
N GLY A 60 7.12 -8.32 12.31
CA GLY A 60 6.80 -7.79 11.00
C GLY A 60 7.26 -6.37 10.78
N VAL A 61 7.30 -6.00 9.50
CA VAL A 61 7.54 -4.64 9.03
C VAL A 61 6.35 -4.19 8.19
N CYS A 62 6.02 -2.89 8.27
CA CYS A 62 4.84 -2.34 7.63
C CYS A 62 5.21 -1.18 6.72
N CYS A 63 4.66 -1.17 5.50
CA CYS A 63 4.60 -0.01 4.62
C CYS A 63 3.16 0.47 4.47
N ASN A 64 2.99 1.73 4.06
CA ASN A 64 1.67 2.36 3.89
C ASN A 64 1.56 3.05 2.52
N GLU A 65 0.40 3.66 2.25
CA GLU A 65 0.15 4.39 1.01
C GLU A 65 -0.17 5.85 1.31
N HIS A 66 0.60 6.77 0.72
CA HIS A 66 0.32 8.20 0.70
C HIS A 66 0.72 8.81 -0.63
N HIS A 67 -0.11 9.71 -1.14
CA HIS A 67 0.04 10.27 -2.48
C HIS A 67 0.35 11.76 -2.45
N GLN A 68 1.25 12.20 -3.38
CA GLN A 68 1.46 13.58 -3.76
C GLN A 68 1.79 14.54 -2.61
N ASN A 69 2.56 14.07 -1.61
CA ASN A 69 2.97 14.90 -0.48
C ASN A 69 4.33 14.47 0.09
N ALA A 70 4.91 15.33 0.92
CA ALA A 70 6.20 15.10 1.56
C ALA A 70 6.13 14.22 2.81
N TYR A 71 4.92 13.92 3.31
CA TYR A 71 4.73 13.15 4.53
C TYR A 71 5.02 11.66 4.34
N GLY A 72 4.74 11.11 3.16
CA GLY A 72 4.98 9.71 2.85
C GLY A 72 5.37 9.50 1.39
N LEU A 73 6.60 9.03 1.16
CA LEU A 73 7.14 8.77 -0.18
C LEU A 73 6.79 7.37 -0.71
N MET A 74 5.62 6.83 -0.31
CA MET A 74 5.15 5.49 -0.72
C MET A 74 3.82 5.55 -1.46
N PRO A 75 3.73 6.19 -2.65
CA PRO A 75 2.48 6.22 -3.41
C PRO A 75 2.09 4.85 -3.96
N ILE A 76 3.04 3.95 -4.12
CA ILE A 76 2.84 2.56 -4.58
C ILE A 76 3.54 1.64 -3.58
N PRO A 77 2.87 1.27 -2.49
CA PRO A 77 3.49 0.48 -1.41
C PRO A 77 4.00 -0.89 -1.85
N GLY A 78 3.43 -1.47 -2.91
CA GLY A 78 3.90 -2.73 -3.48
C GLY A 78 5.35 -2.69 -3.99
N VAL A 79 5.85 -1.51 -4.40
CA VAL A 79 7.26 -1.35 -4.80
C VAL A 79 8.18 -1.56 -3.59
N ILE A 80 7.84 -0.92 -2.46
CA ILE A 80 8.61 -1.07 -1.21
C ILE A 80 8.44 -2.48 -0.64
N ALA A 81 7.20 -2.99 -0.60
CA ALA A 81 6.93 -4.37 -0.16
C ALA A 81 7.71 -5.38 -1.01
N GLY A 82 7.83 -5.17 -2.32
CA GLY A 82 8.62 -6.01 -3.23
C GLY A 82 10.10 -6.07 -2.86
N ALA A 83 10.71 -4.94 -2.48
CA ALA A 83 12.06 -4.91 -1.94
C ALA A 83 12.14 -5.67 -0.61
N LEU A 84 11.22 -5.38 0.33
CA LEU A 84 11.22 -5.97 1.67
C LEU A 84 11.03 -7.49 1.65
N VAL A 85 10.14 -8.04 0.81
CA VAL A 85 9.95 -9.50 0.75
C VAL A 85 11.18 -10.26 0.24
N ARG A 86 12.09 -9.58 -0.48
CA ARG A 86 13.37 -10.16 -0.92
C ARG A 86 14.47 -10.01 0.12
N GLU A 87 14.57 -8.85 0.75
CA GLU A 87 15.67 -8.53 1.69
C GLU A 87 15.41 -9.14 3.07
N THR A 88 14.17 -9.14 3.58
CA THR A 88 13.82 -9.79 4.86
C THR A 88 13.75 -11.30 4.73
N LYS A 89 14.02 -12.02 5.83
CA LYS A 89 14.08 -13.49 5.82
C LYS A 89 13.00 -14.17 6.65
N ARG A 90 12.56 -13.52 7.73
CA ARG A 90 11.74 -14.14 8.75
C ARG A 90 10.42 -13.41 9.01
N CYS A 91 10.47 -12.09 9.13
CA CYS A 91 9.32 -11.30 9.55
C CYS A 91 8.21 -11.25 8.49
N HIS A 92 7.00 -10.95 8.92
CA HIS A 92 5.91 -10.63 8.00
C HIS A 92 6.17 -9.27 7.33
N VAL A 93 5.71 -9.12 6.10
CA VAL A 93 5.65 -7.84 5.40
C VAL A 93 4.18 -7.45 5.27
N ALA A 94 3.77 -6.40 5.99
CA ALA A 94 2.40 -5.90 5.96
C ALA A 94 2.31 -4.65 5.10
N VAL A 95 1.44 -4.65 4.10
CA VAL A 95 1.04 -3.41 3.43
C VAL A 95 -0.16 -2.86 4.21
N LEU A 96 0.03 -1.77 4.95
CA LEU A 96 -0.97 -1.26 5.89
C LEU A 96 -1.25 0.24 5.61
N GLY A 97 -2.08 0.56 4.63
CA GLY A 97 -2.75 -0.38 3.73
C GLY A 97 -3.00 0.27 2.37
N ARG A 98 -3.48 -0.53 1.47
CA ARG A 98 -3.87 -0.08 0.12
C ARG A 98 -5.20 0.66 0.17
N ALA A 99 -5.24 1.89 -0.35
CA ALA A 99 -6.45 2.72 -0.36
C ALA A 99 -7.39 2.32 -1.51
N LEU A 100 -8.23 1.31 -1.28
CA LEU A 100 -9.05 0.69 -2.32
C LEU A 100 -9.99 1.65 -3.06
N PRO A 101 -10.65 2.64 -2.39
CA PRO A 101 -11.56 3.56 -3.08
C PRO A 101 -10.88 4.44 -4.12
N LEU A 102 -9.56 4.65 -4.01
CA LEU A 102 -8.81 5.51 -4.94
C LEU A 102 -8.56 4.83 -6.29
N LEU A 103 -8.77 3.53 -6.37
CA LEU A 103 -8.42 2.72 -7.53
C LEU A 103 -9.58 2.65 -8.54
N THR A 104 -9.24 2.75 -9.81
CA THR A 104 -10.14 2.44 -10.92
C THR A 104 -10.10 0.95 -11.29
N TYR A 105 -9.00 0.26 -10.95
CA TYR A 105 -8.76 -1.15 -11.24
C TYR A 105 -8.27 -1.89 -9.97
N PRO A 106 -9.16 -2.15 -8.98
CA PRO A 106 -8.78 -2.80 -7.73
C PRO A 106 -8.30 -4.24 -7.90
N LEU A 107 -8.62 -4.91 -9.01
CA LEU A 107 -8.13 -6.24 -9.32
C LEU A 107 -6.59 -6.29 -9.40
N SER A 108 -5.93 -5.17 -9.77
CA SER A 108 -4.47 -5.07 -9.74
C SER A 108 -3.88 -5.30 -8.34
N VAL A 109 -4.61 -4.96 -7.29
CA VAL A 109 -4.17 -5.21 -5.91
C VAL A 109 -4.24 -6.71 -5.57
N ALA A 110 -5.26 -7.41 -6.08
CA ALA A 110 -5.32 -8.86 -5.92
C ALA A 110 -4.11 -9.55 -6.57
N GLU A 111 -3.71 -9.10 -7.75
CA GLU A 111 -2.54 -9.61 -8.48
C GLU A 111 -1.24 -9.23 -7.76
N GLU A 112 -1.06 -7.96 -7.40
CA GLU A 112 0.10 -7.43 -6.67
C GLU A 112 0.34 -8.22 -5.37
N TYR A 113 -0.70 -8.37 -4.55
CA TYR A 113 -0.59 -9.06 -3.27
C TYR A 113 -0.36 -10.56 -3.43
N ALA A 114 -0.96 -11.18 -4.44
CA ALA A 114 -0.68 -12.57 -4.74
C ALA A 114 0.80 -12.77 -5.18
N MET A 115 1.36 -11.84 -5.96
CA MET A 115 2.79 -11.87 -6.31
C MET A 115 3.67 -11.72 -5.06
N LEU A 116 3.39 -10.73 -4.21
CA LEU A 116 4.14 -10.51 -2.97
C LEU A 116 4.08 -11.72 -2.03
N ASP A 117 2.92 -12.35 -1.93
CA ASP A 117 2.72 -13.56 -1.13
C ASP A 117 3.55 -14.74 -1.66
N ASN A 118 3.57 -14.94 -2.98
CA ASN A 118 4.40 -15.96 -3.63
C ASN A 118 5.90 -15.68 -3.43
N ILE A 119 6.35 -14.43 -3.67
CA ILE A 119 7.77 -14.06 -3.53
C ILE A 119 8.25 -14.20 -2.08
N SER A 120 7.40 -13.84 -1.11
CA SER A 120 7.70 -13.96 0.32
C SER A 120 7.55 -15.37 0.86
N ASN A 121 6.97 -16.30 0.08
CA ASN A 121 6.59 -17.63 0.52
C ASN A 121 5.65 -17.60 1.74
N GLY A 122 4.56 -16.83 1.63
CA GLY A 122 3.48 -16.79 2.63
C GLY A 122 3.74 -15.87 3.83
N ARG A 123 4.58 -14.82 3.68
CA ARG A 123 4.83 -13.85 4.76
C ARG A 123 4.07 -12.53 4.59
N LEU A 124 3.24 -12.40 3.55
CA LEU A 124 2.45 -11.20 3.33
C LEU A 124 1.30 -11.10 4.33
N ILE A 125 1.04 -9.87 4.80
CA ILE A 125 -0.22 -9.45 5.41
C ILE A 125 -0.84 -8.40 4.51
N ALA A 126 -2.05 -8.67 4.04
CA ALA A 126 -2.80 -7.80 3.13
C ALA A 126 -3.56 -6.74 3.92
N GLY A 127 -3.13 -5.50 3.89
CA GLY A 127 -3.83 -4.41 4.55
C GLY A 127 -4.60 -3.53 3.57
N PHE A 128 -5.80 -3.11 3.96
CA PHE A 128 -6.67 -2.26 3.16
C PHE A 128 -7.18 -1.09 3.98
N VAL A 129 -7.23 0.08 3.36
CA VAL A 129 -7.73 1.33 3.97
C VAL A 129 -8.67 2.05 3.01
N ARG A 130 -9.43 2.99 3.55
CA ARG A 130 -10.27 3.86 2.73
C ARG A 130 -9.52 5.05 2.13
N GLY A 131 -8.38 5.42 2.69
CA GLY A 131 -7.70 6.67 2.38
C GLY A 131 -8.17 7.83 3.27
N ILE A 132 -7.58 8.99 3.07
CA ILE A 132 -7.84 10.21 3.84
C ILE A 132 -8.21 11.39 2.93
N GLY A 133 -8.64 12.50 3.52
CA GLY A 133 -9.12 13.66 2.77
C GLY A 133 -8.16 14.23 1.74
N ALA A 134 -6.86 14.26 2.05
CA ALA A 134 -5.83 14.71 1.12
C ALA A 134 -5.77 13.85 -0.15
N GLU A 135 -5.93 12.54 -0.02
CA GLU A 135 -5.90 11.58 -1.12
C GLU A 135 -7.16 11.65 -1.97
N TYR A 136 -8.33 11.82 -1.36
CA TYR A 136 -9.57 12.08 -2.12
C TYR A 136 -9.47 13.37 -2.92
N HIS A 137 -8.86 14.41 -2.34
CA HIS A 137 -8.63 15.67 -3.04
C HIS A 137 -7.70 15.49 -4.25
N SER A 138 -6.56 14.80 -4.05
CA SER A 138 -5.55 14.63 -5.10
C SER A 138 -5.97 13.67 -6.21
N THR A 139 -6.84 12.69 -5.92
CA THR A 139 -7.30 11.70 -6.90
C THR A 139 -8.66 12.05 -7.52
N GLY A 140 -9.38 13.03 -6.97
CA GLY A 140 -10.71 13.42 -7.43
C GLY A 140 -11.81 12.42 -7.07
N VAL A 141 -11.55 11.48 -6.17
CA VAL A 141 -12.56 10.52 -5.70
C VAL A 141 -13.53 11.20 -4.75
N ASN A 142 -14.84 11.00 -4.96
CA ASN A 142 -15.87 11.50 -4.06
C ASN A 142 -15.78 10.77 -2.70
N PRO A 143 -15.47 11.48 -1.59
CA PRO A 143 -15.35 10.84 -0.28
C PRO A 143 -16.67 10.21 0.22
N ALA A 144 -17.83 10.71 -0.23
CA ALA A 144 -19.13 10.14 0.13
C ALA A 144 -19.33 8.71 -0.41
N GLU A 145 -18.62 8.34 -1.49
CA GLU A 145 -18.68 7.00 -2.09
C GLU A 145 -17.61 6.07 -1.51
N SER A 146 -16.67 6.58 -0.74
CA SER A 146 -15.46 5.84 -0.34
C SER A 146 -15.78 4.55 0.42
N HIS A 147 -16.81 4.55 1.24
CA HIS A 147 -17.22 3.38 2.01
C HIS A 147 -17.73 2.25 1.09
N ASP A 148 -18.68 2.57 0.22
CA ASP A 148 -19.26 1.59 -0.71
C ASP A 148 -18.20 1.04 -1.68
N ARG A 149 -17.39 1.95 -2.25
CA ARG A 149 -16.27 1.57 -3.15
C ARG A 149 -15.27 0.66 -2.46
N PHE A 150 -14.96 0.93 -1.17
CA PHE A 150 -14.07 0.08 -0.39
C PHE A 150 -14.60 -1.34 -0.27
N HIS A 151 -15.85 -1.50 0.16
CA HIS A 151 -16.44 -2.83 0.35
C HIS A 151 -16.54 -3.60 -0.96
N GLU A 152 -16.97 -2.94 -2.03
CA GLU A 152 -17.08 -3.59 -3.35
C GLU A 152 -15.71 -4.02 -3.91
N ALA A 153 -14.68 -3.17 -3.77
CA ALA A 153 -13.32 -3.52 -4.16
C ALA A 153 -12.75 -4.67 -3.31
N HIS A 154 -13.00 -4.64 -2.01
CA HIS A 154 -12.60 -5.69 -1.09
C HIS A 154 -13.25 -7.04 -1.46
N ASP A 155 -14.55 -7.04 -1.73
CA ASP A 155 -15.29 -8.25 -2.12
C ASP A 155 -14.76 -8.82 -3.45
N LEU A 156 -14.46 -7.96 -4.42
CA LEU A 156 -13.84 -8.35 -5.67
C LEU A 156 -12.49 -9.03 -5.44
N ILE A 157 -11.63 -8.44 -4.60
CA ILE A 157 -10.30 -8.97 -4.29
C ILE A 157 -10.42 -10.35 -3.61
N LEU A 158 -11.31 -10.49 -2.64
CA LEU A 158 -11.56 -11.78 -1.98
C LEU A 158 -12.03 -12.85 -2.96
N GLN A 159 -12.97 -12.51 -3.84
CA GLN A 159 -13.43 -13.44 -4.87
C GLN A 159 -12.31 -13.82 -5.84
N ALA A 160 -11.49 -12.84 -6.25
CA ALA A 160 -10.35 -13.08 -7.14
C ALA A 160 -9.33 -14.07 -6.55
N TRP A 161 -9.15 -14.08 -5.22
CA TRP A 161 -8.24 -15.02 -4.55
C TRP A 161 -8.87 -16.39 -4.30
N THR A 162 -10.17 -16.43 -4.00
CA THR A 162 -10.83 -17.65 -3.46
C THR A 162 -11.65 -18.41 -4.48
N ARG A 163 -12.28 -17.74 -5.46
CA ARG A 163 -13.08 -18.39 -6.49
C ARG A 163 -12.22 -18.96 -7.61
N PRO A 164 -12.56 -20.13 -8.15
CA PRO A 164 -12.04 -20.57 -9.44
C PRO A 164 -12.49 -19.61 -10.55
N GLY A 165 -11.53 -19.15 -11.36
CA GLY A 165 -11.83 -18.35 -12.55
C GLY A 165 -11.98 -19.23 -13.80
N PRO A 166 -12.38 -18.61 -14.95
CA PRO A 166 -12.82 -17.22 -15.04
C PRO A 166 -14.27 -17.01 -14.54
N PHE A 167 -14.54 -15.79 -14.04
CA PHE A 167 -15.90 -15.36 -13.69
C PHE A 167 -16.09 -13.88 -14.03
N ALA A 168 -17.34 -13.41 -14.11
CA ALA A 168 -17.66 -11.99 -14.19
C ALA A 168 -17.95 -11.42 -12.80
N PHE A 169 -17.60 -10.14 -12.60
CA PHE A 169 -17.96 -9.38 -11.42
C PHE A 169 -18.75 -8.13 -11.84
N GLU A 170 -19.96 -8.00 -11.35
CA GLU A 170 -20.87 -6.89 -11.63
C GLU A 170 -21.24 -6.19 -10.33
N GLY A 171 -20.57 -5.06 -10.06
CA GLY A 171 -20.83 -4.20 -8.93
C GLY A 171 -21.49 -2.89 -9.32
N LYS A 172 -21.60 -1.97 -8.37
CA LYS A 172 -22.07 -0.60 -8.59
C LYS A 172 -20.96 0.31 -9.15
N TYR A 173 -19.72 0.06 -8.76
CA TYR A 173 -18.55 0.90 -9.09
C TYR A 173 -17.56 0.16 -9.99
N TYR A 174 -17.50 -1.18 -9.90
CA TYR A 174 -16.53 -2.00 -10.61
C TYR A 174 -17.22 -3.08 -11.42
N HIS A 175 -16.88 -3.15 -12.70
CA HIS A 175 -17.46 -4.10 -13.65
C HIS A 175 -16.33 -4.82 -14.39
N PHE A 176 -16.27 -6.14 -14.25
CA PHE A 176 -15.27 -6.98 -14.91
C PHE A 176 -15.94 -8.17 -15.57
N GLN A 177 -15.86 -8.24 -16.89
CA GLN A 177 -16.41 -9.39 -17.65
C GLN A 177 -15.56 -10.65 -17.45
N TYR A 178 -14.29 -10.47 -17.04
CA TYR A 178 -13.33 -11.56 -16.90
C TYR A 178 -12.42 -11.34 -15.69
N VAL A 179 -12.58 -12.16 -14.67
CA VAL A 179 -11.71 -12.22 -13.49
C VAL A 179 -11.10 -13.62 -13.45
N ASN A 180 -9.78 -13.70 -13.61
CA ASN A 180 -9.02 -14.95 -13.61
C ASN A 180 -7.60 -14.67 -13.16
N THR A 181 -7.43 -14.46 -11.85
CA THR A 181 -6.19 -13.96 -11.27
C THR A 181 -5.06 -14.97 -11.33
N TRP A 182 -3.93 -14.57 -11.91
CA TRP A 182 -2.65 -15.27 -11.97
C TRP A 182 -1.52 -14.31 -11.54
N PRO A 183 -0.74 -14.64 -10.47
CA PRO A 183 -0.82 -15.86 -9.65
C PRO A 183 -1.98 -15.83 -8.65
N ARG A 184 -2.20 -16.96 -7.99
CA ARG A 184 -3.00 -17.03 -6.76
C ARG A 184 -2.08 -16.96 -5.55
N PRO A 185 -2.56 -16.47 -4.37
CA PRO A 185 -1.77 -16.49 -3.14
C PRO A 185 -1.33 -17.90 -2.74
N VAL A 186 -0.17 -18.00 -2.11
CA VAL A 186 0.32 -19.22 -1.45
C VAL A 186 -0.49 -19.53 -0.20
N GLN A 187 -0.79 -18.48 0.58
CA GLN A 187 -1.59 -18.60 1.80
C GLN A 187 -3.05 -18.92 1.45
N GLN A 188 -3.65 -19.87 2.16
CA GLN A 188 -5.01 -20.32 1.90
C GLN A 188 -5.93 -20.05 3.11
N PRO A 189 -7.17 -19.59 2.90
CA PRO A 189 -7.81 -19.27 1.59
C PRO A 189 -7.26 -18.01 0.93
N HIS A 190 -6.58 -17.14 1.66
CA HIS A 190 -5.91 -15.91 1.22
C HIS A 190 -4.94 -15.43 2.33
N PRO A 191 -4.04 -14.46 2.07
CA PRO A 191 -3.22 -13.82 3.09
C PRO A 191 -4.08 -13.23 4.22
N PRO A 192 -3.57 -13.18 5.48
CA PRO A 192 -4.27 -12.47 6.55
C PRO A 192 -4.59 -11.03 6.13
N ILE A 193 -5.81 -10.58 6.45
CA ILE A 193 -6.29 -9.24 6.08
C ILE A 193 -6.33 -8.36 7.33
N TRP A 194 -5.77 -7.15 7.21
CA TRP A 194 -5.85 -6.13 8.23
C TRP A 194 -6.58 -4.90 7.69
N ILE A 195 -7.58 -4.44 8.46
CA ILE A 195 -8.35 -3.23 8.18
C ILE A 195 -8.38 -2.43 9.48
N PRO A 196 -7.83 -1.20 9.52
CA PRO A 196 -7.85 -0.34 10.71
C PRO A 196 -9.23 0.24 10.99
#